data_3c4434edb5bc4365530798dbd91242de
#
_entry.id   3c4434edb5bc4365530798dbd91242de
#
_cell.length_a   1.000
_cell.length_b   1.000
_cell.length_c   1.000
_cell.angle_alpha   90.00
_cell.angle_beta   90.00
_cell.angle_gamma   90.00
#
_symmetry.space_group_name_H-M   'P 1'
#
loop_
_entity.id
_entity.type
_entity.pdbx_description
1 polymer ?
#
loop_
_entity_poly.entity_id
_entity_poly.type
_entity_poly.pdbx_seq_one_letter_code
_entity_poly.pdbx_strand_id
1 'polypeptide(L)'
;MHVIVIPVYDDWKSLNKLLYEINGNTSTKELVKILIINDFSKKKPQLNIKKLNKIKEIKILDLAKNLGSQRAIAVALNYLKNVESSFYVTIMDSDGEDDPKHINKMIDLAKKNKNSVIVSCRKDREENLIIKICYKIHLILTFLLTVKWISYGNFSSFHSKNIKKILSDNSVWLAYSSAVMKNTKIKKTYSKRLKRYFGKSKVNFLFLVTHSIKIIGVFYKRVLVLSLFYLLLVNKLFNSFDSFFLIFIFIINAIIVLTISKKNSDKDVNLIKKINYA
;
A
#
# COMPACT_ATOMS: atom_id res chain seq x y z
N MET A 1 -19.86 10.58 3.80
CA MET A 1 -19.31 10.39 2.44
C MET A 1 -18.21 9.35 2.52
N HIS A 2 -18.13 8.45 1.53
CA HIS A 2 -17.12 7.41 1.45
C HIS A 2 -16.43 7.46 0.08
N VAL A 3 -15.11 7.46 0.05
CA VAL A 3 -14.28 7.49 -1.16
C VAL A 3 -13.48 6.20 -1.24
N ILE A 4 -13.60 5.45 -2.34
CA ILE A 4 -12.77 4.27 -2.59
C ILE A 4 -11.69 4.65 -3.60
N VAL A 5 -10.43 4.49 -3.22
CA VAL A 5 -9.25 4.79 -4.04
C VAL A 5 -8.75 3.49 -4.68
N ILE A 6 -8.64 3.48 -6.00
CA ILE A 6 -8.29 2.28 -6.77
C ILE A 6 -7.18 2.63 -7.78
N PRO A 7 -5.92 2.27 -7.54
CA PRO A 7 -4.87 2.37 -8.54
C PRO A 7 -5.10 1.35 -9.67
N VAL A 8 -4.90 1.74 -10.91
CA VAL A 8 -5.04 0.87 -12.09
C VAL A 8 -3.92 1.09 -13.09
N TYR A 9 -3.42 0.00 -13.67
CA TYR A 9 -2.44 0.02 -14.76
C TYR A 9 -2.78 -1.07 -15.78
N ASP A 10 -3.33 -0.67 -16.95
CA ASP A 10 -3.73 -1.55 -18.06
C ASP A 10 -4.69 -2.69 -17.68
N ASP A 11 -5.44 -2.56 -16.58
CA ASP A 11 -6.35 -3.59 -16.05
C ASP A 11 -7.80 -3.11 -15.94
N TRP A 12 -8.27 -2.42 -16.99
CA TRP A 12 -9.61 -1.84 -17.06
C TRP A 12 -10.72 -2.89 -16.98
N LYS A 13 -10.46 -4.11 -17.48
CA LYS A 13 -11.41 -5.23 -17.44
C LYS A 13 -11.66 -5.69 -16.01
N SER A 14 -10.61 -5.85 -15.22
CA SER A 14 -10.73 -6.18 -13.79
C SER A 14 -11.40 -5.06 -13.02
N LEU A 15 -11.01 -3.81 -13.29
CA LEU A 15 -11.61 -2.64 -12.67
C LEU A 15 -13.13 -2.57 -12.93
N ASN A 16 -13.59 -2.78 -14.16
CA ASN A 16 -15.02 -2.80 -14.47
C ASN A 16 -15.76 -3.83 -13.62
N LYS A 17 -15.24 -5.06 -13.55
CA LYS A 17 -15.84 -6.10 -12.71
C LYS A 17 -15.85 -5.69 -11.24
N LEU A 18 -14.75 -5.12 -10.74
CA LEU A 18 -14.65 -4.64 -9.37
C LEU A 18 -15.70 -3.55 -9.07
N LEU A 19 -15.92 -2.60 -9.97
CA LEU A 19 -16.94 -1.56 -9.80
C LEU A 19 -18.36 -2.15 -9.68
N TYR A 20 -18.70 -3.17 -10.48
CA TYR A 20 -19.96 -3.90 -10.33
C TYR A 20 -20.08 -4.62 -8.99
N GLU A 21 -19.03 -5.27 -8.55
CA GLU A 21 -18.99 -5.94 -7.23
C GLU A 21 -19.13 -4.93 -6.08
N ILE A 22 -18.44 -3.78 -6.15
CA ILE A 22 -18.57 -2.70 -5.18
C ILE A 22 -20.02 -2.20 -5.17
N ASN A 23 -20.59 -1.90 -6.34
CA ASN A 23 -21.98 -1.44 -6.47
C ASN A 23 -22.96 -2.45 -5.89
N GLY A 24 -22.78 -3.74 -6.16
CA GLY A 24 -23.63 -4.81 -5.62
C GLY A 24 -23.55 -4.94 -4.10
N ASN A 25 -22.36 -4.80 -3.53
CA ASN A 25 -22.08 -5.03 -2.10
C ASN A 25 -22.22 -3.77 -1.22
N THR A 26 -22.29 -2.57 -1.81
CA THR A 26 -22.48 -1.32 -1.05
C THR A 26 -23.87 -1.26 -0.45
N SER A 27 -23.97 -0.83 0.82
CA SER A 27 -25.25 -0.57 1.48
C SER A 27 -26.03 0.52 0.74
N THR A 28 -27.35 0.36 0.63
CA THR A 28 -28.23 1.37 0.00
C THR A 28 -28.24 2.71 0.75
N LYS A 29 -27.80 2.72 2.00
CA LYS A 29 -27.79 3.92 2.85
C LYS A 29 -26.59 4.86 2.59
N GLU A 30 -25.54 4.42 1.88
CA GLU A 30 -24.34 5.22 1.69
C GLU A 30 -23.92 5.25 0.23
N LEU A 31 -24.03 6.41 -0.39
CA LEU A 31 -23.47 6.64 -1.72
C LEU A 31 -21.95 6.71 -1.66
N VAL A 32 -21.30 5.95 -2.54
CA VAL A 32 -19.86 5.84 -2.63
C VAL A 32 -19.35 6.69 -3.79
N LYS A 33 -18.21 7.33 -3.59
CA LYS A 33 -17.42 7.96 -4.66
C LYS A 33 -16.20 7.09 -4.95
N ILE A 34 -15.87 6.92 -6.22
CA ILE A 34 -14.70 6.17 -6.67
C ILE A 34 -13.65 7.16 -7.18
N LEU A 35 -12.43 7.02 -6.68
CA LEU A 35 -11.25 7.74 -7.16
C LEU A 35 -10.28 6.74 -7.79
N ILE A 36 -10.30 6.68 -9.11
CA ILE A 36 -9.41 5.84 -9.90
C ILE A 36 -8.11 6.59 -10.14
N ILE A 37 -6.97 5.95 -9.89
CA ILE A 37 -5.66 6.49 -10.24
C ILE A 37 -5.13 5.69 -11.43
N ASN A 38 -5.22 6.29 -12.60
CA ASN A 38 -4.66 5.72 -13.81
C ASN A 38 -3.15 5.93 -13.84
N ASP A 39 -2.42 4.89 -13.51
CA ASP A 39 -0.95 4.90 -13.39
C ASP A 39 -0.27 4.83 -14.76
N PHE A 40 -0.64 5.76 -15.68
CA PHE A 40 -0.10 5.85 -17.02
C PHE A 40 -0.40 4.61 -17.89
N SER A 41 -1.66 4.13 -17.86
CA SER A 41 -2.08 3.01 -18.72
C SER A 41 -1.90 3.35 -20.20
N LYS A 42 -1.42 2.37 -20.97
CA LYS A 42 -1.29 2.45 -22.42
C LYS A 42 -2.66 2.39 -23.11
N LYS A 43 -3.58 1.61 -22.53
CA LYS A 43 -4.95 1.47 -23.02
C LYS A 43 -5.83 2.58 -22.44
N LYS A 44 -6.69 3.17 -23.29
CA LYS A 44 -7.68 4.15 -22.84
C LYS A 44 -8.65 3.53 -21.82
N PRO A 45 -9.14 4.30 -20.84
CA PRO A 45 -10.19 3.86 -19.94
C PRO A 45 -11.42 3.38 -20.72
N GLN A 46 -11.90 2.18 -20.40
CA GLN A 46 -13.14 1.62 -20.93
C GLN A 46 -14.04 1.27 -19.74
N LEU A 47 -14.77 2.24 -19.22
CA LEU A 47 -15.65 2.06 -18.09
C LEU A 47 -17.09 1.86 -18.55
N ASN A 48 -17.73 0.80 -18.05
CA ASN A 48 -19.15 0.58 -18.23
C ASN A 48 -19.90 0.99 -16.95
N ILE A 49 -20.45 2.21 -16.94
CA ILE A 49 -21.04 2.83 -15.75
C ILE A 49 -22.57 2.74 -15.70
N LYS A 50 -23.23 2.29 -16.80
CA LYS A 50 -24.70 2.38 -17.00
C LYS A 50 -25.56 1.73 -15.90
N LYS A 51 -24.99 0.88 -15.03
CA LYS A 51 -25.72 0.15 -13.97
C LYS A 51 -25.15 0.36 -12.57
N LEU A 52 -24.40 1.44 -12.36
CA LEU A 52 -23.70 1.69 -11.09
C LEU A 52 -24.50 2.70 -10.23
N ASN A 53 -25.72 2.35 -9.85
CA ASN A 53 -26.68 3.24 -9.17
C ASN A 53 -26.32 3.63 -7.73
N LYS A 54 -25.42 2.88 -7.06
CA LYS A 54 -24.93 3.19 -5.70
C LYS A 54 -23.59 3.93 -5.72
N ILE A 55 -22.97 4.06 -6.88
CA ILE A 55 -21.77 4.86 -7.08
C ILE A 55 -22.20 6.24 -7.57
N LYS A 56 -22.02 7.26 -6.71
CA LYS A 56 -22.45 8.63 -6.97
C LYS A 56 -21.56 9.35 -7.98
N GLU A 57 -20.27 9.04 -7.97
CA GLU A 57 -19.27 9.76 -8.76
C GLU A 57 -18.08 8.85 -9.02
N ILE A 58 -17.58 8.84 -10.24
CA ILE A 58 -16.32 8.22 -10.61
C ILE A 58 -15.40 9.32 -11.15
N LYS A 59 -14.27 9.50 -10.47
CA LYS A 59 -13.24 10.44 -10.88
C LYS A 59 -11.96 9.67 -11.22
N ILE A 60 -11.32 10.05 -12.32
CA ILE A 60 -10.08 9.45 -12.80
C ILE A 60 -8.98 10.50 -12.75
N LEU A 61 -7.92 10.22 -12.02
CA LEU A 61 -6.66 10.98 -12.06
C LEU A 61 -5.69 10.26 -13.00
N ASP A 62 -5.41 10.87 -14.14
CA ASP A 62 -4.41 10.33 -15.09
C ASP A 62 -3.02 10.82 -14.68
N LEU A 63 -2.12 9.90 -14.38
CA LEU A 63 -0.74 10.23 -14.05
C LEU A 63 0.11 10.50 -15.30
N ALA A 64 1.12 11.36 -15.16
CA ALA A 64 2.02 11.74 -16.26
C ALA A 64 3.03 10.63 -16.61
N LYS A 65 3.30 9.70 -15.69
CA LYS A 65 4.22 8.56 -15.86
C LYS A 65 3.78 7.39 -14.97
N ASN A 66 4.23 6.18 -15.30
CA ASN A 66 4.00 5.01 -14.42
C ASN A 66 4.86 5.12 -13.16
N LEU A 67 4.19 5.15 -12.01
CA LEU A 67 4.82 5.30 -10.69
C LEU A 67 4.79 4.02 -9.87
N GLY A 68 3.94 3.06 -10.24
CA GLY A 68 3.58 1.88 -9.47
C GLY A 68 2.54 2.17 -8.39
N SER A 69 1.80 1.13 -7.98
CA SER A 69 0.61 1.25 -7.11
C SER A 69 0.86 2.03 -5.81
N GLN A 70 2.03 1.87 -5.17
CA GLN A 70 2.36 2.55 -3.91
C GLN A 70 2.38 4.07 -4.06
N ARG A 71 3.03 4.56 -5.11
CA ARG A 71 3.11 6.00 -5.40
C ARG A 71 1.81 6.53 -5.96
N ALA A 72 1.08 5.75 -6.76
CA ALA A 72 -0.27 6.10 -7.21
C ALA A 72 -1.20 6.35 -6.02
N ILE A 73 -1.13 5.51 -4.97
CA ILE A 73 -1.85 5.72 -3.71
C ILE A 73 -1.38 7.01 -3.01
N ALA A 74 -0.07 7.28 -2.98
CA ALA A 74 0.45 8.51 -2.37
C ALA A 74 -0.06 9.77 -3.09
N VAL A 75 -0.13 9.76 -4.43
CA VAL A 75 -0.74 10.86 -5.23
C VAL A 75 -2.20 11.02 -4.88
N ALA A 76 -2.97 9.93 -4.81
CA ALA A 76 -4.38 9.97 -4.43
C ALA A 76 -4.59 10.60 -3.05
N LEU A 77 -3.80 10.19 -2.07
CA LEU A 77 -3.89 10.73 -0.71
C LEU A 77 -3.51 12.22 -0.66
N ASN A 78 -2.49 12.63 -1.42
CA ASN A 78 -2.12 14.03 -1.52
C ASN A 78 -3.22 14.88 -2.18
N TYR A 79 -3.89 14.35 -3.20
CA TYR A 79 -5.07 14.97 -3.81
C TYR A 79 -6.22 15.10 -2.79
N LEU A 80 -6.53 14.03 -2.06
CA LEU A 80 -7.62 13.99 -1.07
C LEU A 80 -7.33 14.83 0.18
N LYS A 81 -6.06 15.11 0.49
CA LYS A 81 -5.66 15.95 1.64
C LYS A 81 -6.28 17.35 1.60
N ASN A 82 -6.54 17.87 0.41
CA ASN A 82 -7.06 19.22 0.18
C ASN A 82 -8.61 19.27 0.18
N VAL A 83 -9.28 18.13 0.40
CA VAL A 83 -10.75 18.09 0.52
C VAL A 83 -11.14 18.48 1.94
N GLU A 84 -11.84 19.60 2.09
CA GLU A 84 -12.19 20.16 3.40
C GLU A 84 -13.23 19.34 4.17
N SER A 85 -14.11 18.63 3.47
CA SER A 85 -15.16 17.82 4.10
C SER A 85 -14.60 16.60 4.84
N SER A 86 -15.33 16.16 5.87
CA SER A 86 -15.05 14.91 6.59
C SER A 86 -15.59 13.71 5.83
N PHE A 87 -14.76 12.71 5.58
CA PHE A 87 -15.12 11.49 4.83
C PHE A 87 -14.30 10.28 5.28
N TYR A 88 -14.71 9.11 4.80
CA TYR A 88 -13.96 7.87 4.96
C TYR A 88 -13.29 7.49 3.64
N VAL A 89 -12.10 6.92 3.75
CA VAL A 89 -11.33 6.45 2.60
C VAL A 89 -11.17 4.93 2.71
N THR A 90 -11.37 4.23 1.60
CA THR A 90 -10.93 2.85 1.45
C THR A 90 -9.94 2.77 0.30
N ILE A 91 -8.81 2.12 0.51
CA ILE A 91 -7.83 1.83 -0.54
C ILE A 91 -7.90 0.35 -0.84
N MET A 92 -7.98 -0.01 -2.13
CA MET A 92 -7.96 -1.40 -2.59
C MET A 92 -7.37 -1.50 -3.99
N ASP A 93 -6.83 -2.67 -4.32
CA ASP A 93 -6.28 -2.93 -5.65
C ASP A 93 -7.39 -3.21 -6.68
N SER A 94 -7.12 -2.95 -7.98
CA SER A 94 -8.11 -3.05 -9.06
C SER A 94 -8.38 -4.48 -9.55
N ASP A 95 -7.57 -5.46 -9.12
CA ASP A 95 -7.53 -6.80 -9.72
C ASP A 95 -8.53 -7.81 -9.14
N GLY A 96 -9.22 -7.43 -8.08
CA GLY A 96 -10.23 -8.26 -7.41
C GLY A 96 -9.67 -9.25 -6.39
N GLU A 97 -8.38 -9.20 -6.06
CA GLU A 97 -7.82 -10.03 -4.98
C GLU A 97 -8.29 -9.57 -3.60
N ASP A 98 -8.60 -8.29 -3.43
CA ASP A 98 -9.21 -7.74 -2.23
C ASP A 98 -10.74 -7.92 -2.30
N ASP A 99 -11.35 -8.51 -1.28
CA ASP A 99 -12.78 -8.84 -1.27
C ASP A 99 -13.66 -7.60 -1.09
N PRO A 100 -14.46 -7.19 -2.11
CA PRO A 100 -15.35 -6.02 -2.01
C PRO A 100 -16.41 -6.17 -0.91
N LYS A 101 -16.84 -7.40 -0.57
CA LYS A 101 -17.80 -7.65 0.50
C LYS A 101 -17.29 -7.23 1.86
N HIS A 102 -15.96 -7.16 2.02
CA HIS A 102 -15.33 -6.79 3.28
C HIS A 102 -15.32 -5.26 3.53
N ILE A 103 -15.59 -4.44 2.50
CA ILE A 103 -15.56 -2.97 2.57
C ILE A 103 -16.48 -2.44 3.66
N ASN A 104 -17.74 -2.90 3.72
CA ASN A 104 -18.72 -2.42 4.72
C ASN A 104 -18.22 -2.64 6.14
N LYS A 105 -17.71 -3.84 6.43
CA LYS A 105 -17.13 -4.15 7.74
C LYS A 105 -15.94 -3.24 8.08
N MET A 106 -15.08 -2.97 7.12
CA MET A 106 -13.91 -2.10 7.35
C MET A 106 -14.32 -0.66 7.62
N ILE A 107 -15.34 -0.15 6.92
CA ILE A 107 -15.87 1.20 7.15
C ILE A 107 -16.52 1.30 8.51
N ASP A 108 -17.31 0.33 8.92
CA ASP A 108 -17.94 0.32 10.24
C ASP A 108 -16.90 0.31 11.36
N LEU A 109 -15.83 -0.47 11.18
CA LEU A 109 -14.69 -0.44 12.09
C LEU A 109 -13.98 0.93 12.10
N ALA A 110 -13.83 1.56 10.92
CA ALA A 110 -13.22 2.89 10.81
C ALA A 110 -14.10 3.98 11.46
N LYS A 111 -15.42 3.88 11.35
CA LYS A 111 -16.38 4.77 12.05
C LYS A 111 -16.22 4.68 13.56
N LYS A 112 -16.12 3.46 14.09
CA LYS A 112 -15.90 3.20 15.52
C LYS A 112 -14.51 3.62 16.00
N ASN A 113 -13.53 3.72 15.09
CA ASN A 113 -12.12 3.95 15.40
C ASN A 113 -11.50 5.06 14.54
N LYS A 114 -12.10 6.25 14.58
CA LYS A 114 -11.70 7.40 13.73
C LYS A 114 -10.21 7.75 13.80
N ASN A 115 -9.52 7.47 14.89
CA ASN A 115 -8.09 7.77 15.08
C ASN A 115 -7.15 6.68 14.55
N SER A 116 -7.69 5.57 14.04
CA SER A 116 -6.92 4.42 13.57
C SER A 116 -7.17 4.16 12.10
N VAL A 117 -6.20 3.50 11.45
CA VAL A 117 -6.36 2.90 10.13
C VAL A 117 -6.72 1.43 10.32
N ILE A 118 -7.82 1.00 9.69
CA ILE A 118 -8.24 -0.40 9.67
C ILE A 118 -7.54 -1.06 8.48
N VAL A 119 -6.71 -2.07 8.75
CA VAL A 119 -5.97 -2.80 7.72
C VAL A 119 -6.50 -4.22 7.59
N SER A 120 -6.67 -4.71 6.36
CA SER A 120 -7.08 -6.08 6.11
C SER A 120 -5.86 -6.98 6.00
N CYS A 121 -5.73 -7.93 6.93
CA CYS A 121 -4.77 -9.02 6.87
C CYS A 121 -5.39 -10.18 6.06
N ARG A 122 -4.60 -10.77 5.17
CA ARG A 122 -5.06 -11.89 4.34
C ARG A 122 -5.10 -13.17 5.16
N LYS A 123 -6.29 -13.82 5.24
CA LYS A 123 -6.45 -15.20 5.71
C LYS A 123 -6.32 -16.15 4.51
N ASP A 124 -5.84 -17.34 4.77
CA ASP A 124 -5.84 -18.47 3.83
C ASP A 124 -5.19 -18.13 2.48
N ARG A 125 -3.86 -18.20 2.45
CA ARG A 125 -3.10 -18.05 1.22
C ARG A 125 -3.09 -19.38 0.46
N GLU A 126 -3.74 -19.42 -0.69
CA GLU A 126 -3.73 -20.56 -1.64
C GLU A 126 -2.46 -20.60 -2.51
N GLU A 127 -1.39 -19.88 -2.12
CA GLU A 127 -0.16 -19.78 -2.88
C GLU A 127 0.68 -21.06 -2.75
N ASN A 128 1.58 -21.29 -3.73
CA ASN A 128 2.56 -22.37 -3.71
C ASN A 128 3.40 -22.33 -2.41
N LEU A 129 3.83 -23.48 -1.91
CA LEU A 129 4.60 -23.64 -0.68
C LEU A 129 5.87 -22.75 -0.67
N ILE A 130 6.59 -22.67 -1.79
CA ILE A 130 7.79 -21.83 -1.93
C ILE A 130 7.47 -20.36 -1.67
N ILE A 131 6.39 -19.84 -2.24
CA ILE A 131 5.96 -18.44 -2.04
C ILE A 131 5.58 -18.20 -0.59
N LYS A 132 4.92 -19.16 0.06
CA LYS A 132 4.58 -19.09 1.50
C LYS A 132 5.84 -19.04 2.37
N ILE A 133 6.86 -19.83 2.05
CA ILE A 133 8.14 -19.83 2.78
C ILE A 133 8.86 -18.48 2.58
N CYS A 134 9.00 -18.01 1.33
CA CYS A 134 9.61 -16.71 1.03
C CYS A 134 8.89 -15.56 1.76
N TYR A 135 7.57 -15.63 1.84
CA TYR A 135 6.80 -14.63 2.57
C TYR A 135 7.03 -14.67 4.08
N LYS A 136 7.13 -15.87 4.68
CA LYS A 136 7.47 -16.01 6.11
C LYS A 136 8.87 -15.46 6.38
N ILE A 137 9.84 -15.78 5.53
CA ILE A 137 11.22 -15.24 5.63
C ILE A 137 11.19 -13.71 5.55
N HIS A 138 10.45 -13.15 4.60
CA HIS A 138 10.26 -11.69 4.50
C HIS A 138 9.70 -11.08 5.79
N LEU A 139 8.67 -11.68 6.39
CA LEU A 139 8.09 -11.18 7.64
C LEU A 139 9.08 -11.23 8.81
N ILE A 140 9.85 -12.33 8.92
CA ILE A 140 10.87 -12.48 9.96
C ILE A 140 11.97 -11.44 9.78
N LEU A 141 12.53 -11.30 8.57
CA LEU A 141 13.56 -10.31 8.27
C LEU A 141 13.05 -8.87 8.52
N THR A 142 11.83 -8.57 8.10
CA THR A 142 11.20 -7.27 8.37
C THR A 142 11.09 -7.02 9.87
N PHE A 143 10.67 -8.02 10.65
CA PHE A 143 10.58 -7.90 12.10
C PHE A 143 11.97 -7.71 12.75
N LEU A 144 12.95 -8.51 12.38
CA LEU A 144 14.33 -8.41 12.94
C LEU A 144 14.94 -7.03 12.66
N LEU A 145 14.72 -6.47 11.46
CA LEU A 145 15.31 -5.18 11.06
C LEU A 145 14.49 -3.96 11.48
N THR A 146 13.20 -4.10 11.80
CA THR A 146 12.31 -2.94 12.05
C THR A 146 11.53 -3.02 13.35
N VAL A 147 11.51 -4.17 14.01
CA VAL A 147 10.65 -4.51 15.16
C VAL A 147 9.16 -4.27 14.82
N LYS A 148 8.79 -4.49 13.55
CA LYS A 148 7.42 -4.33 13.05
C LYS A 148 6.98 -5.56 12.26
N TRP A 149 5.78 -6.08 12.59
CA TRP A 149 5.16 -7.19 11.88
C TRP A 149 4.12 -6.67 10.89
N ILE A 150 4.51 -6.55 9.62
CA ILE A 150 3.67 -5.96 8.56
C ILE A 150 3.12 -7.10 7.69
N SER A 151 1.96 -7.64 8.07
CA SER A 151 1.30 -8.79 7.41
C SER A 151 0.10 -8.40 6.55
N TYR A 152 0.01 -7.15 6.11
CA TYR A 152 -1.07 -6.61 5.30
C TYR A 152 -0.53 -5.83 4.09
N GLY A 153 -1.37 -5.68 3.06
CA GLY A 153 -1.06 -4.92 1.84
C GLY A 153 -1.69 -3.52 1.85
N ASN A 154 -2.27 -3.14 0.70
CA ASN A 154 -2.89 -1.83 0.52
C ASN A 154 -4.30 -1.75 1.08
N PHE A 155 -5.03 -2.89 1.17
CA PHE A 155 -6.43 -2.91 1.55
C PHE A 155 -6.64 -2.39 2.97
N SER A 156 -7.19 -1.18 3.05
CA SER A 156 -7.35 -0.45 4.31
C SER A 156 -8.48 0.57 4.24
N SER A 157 -9.09 0.86 5.40
CA SER A 157 -10.13 1.89 5.51
C SER A 157 -9.89 2.79 6.72
N PHE A 158 -10.13 4.09 6.56
CA PHE A 158 -9.88 5.07 7.63
C PHE A 158 -10.66 6.38 7.43
N HIS A 159 -10.76 7.17 8.47
CA HIS A 159 -11.28 8.52 8.42
C HIS A 159 -10.27 9.50 7.81
N SER A 160 -10.72 10.48 7.00
CA SER A 160 -9.88 11.43 6.25
C SER A 160 -8.83 12.17 7.10
N LYS A 161 -9.08 12.40 8.38
CA LYS A 161 -8.09 13.00 9.30
C LYS A 161 -6.77 12.23 9.42
N ASN A 162 -6.77 10.92 9.10
CA ASN A 162 -5.54 10.12 9.10
C ASN A 162 -4.68 10.37 7.86
N ILE A 163 -5.22 11.01 6.81
CA ILE A 163 -4.45 11.33 5.59
C ILE A 163 -3.22 12.17 5.94
N LYS A 164 -3.40 13.24 6.73
CA LYS A 164 -2.28 14.10 7.15
C LYS A 164 -1.21 13.34 7.93
N LYS A 165 -1.61 12.34 8.75
CA LYS A 165 -0.68 11.49 9.49
C LYS A 165 0.07 10.54 8.56
N ILE A 166 -0.63 9.90 7.60
CA ILE A 166 0.00 9.01 6.61
C ILE A 166 1.02 9.78 5.77
N LEU A 167 0.70 11.03 5.42
CA LEU A 167 1.54 11.93 4.62
C LEU A 167 2.54 12.75 5.45
N SER A 168 2.70 12.48 6.76
CA SER A 168 3.56 13.30 7.65
C SER A 168 5.02 13.30 7.26
N ASP A 169 5.45 12.26 6.55
CA ASP A 169 6.78 12.15 5.96
C ASP A 169 6.74 11.50 4.56
N ASN A 170 7.89 11.33 3.94
CA ASN A 170 8.00 10.77 2.59
C ASN A 170 7.85 9.23 2.53
N SER A 171 7.63 8.56 3.66
CA SER A 171 7.59 7.09 3.70
C SER A 171 6.47 6.49 2.85
N VAL A 172 5.37 7.21 2.68
CA VAL A 172 4.23 6.78 1.83
C VAL A 172 4.64 6.60 0.36
N TRP A 173 5.59 7.40 -0.12
CA TRP A 173 6.12 7.29 -1.49
C TRP A 173 6.99 6.06 -1.70
N LEU A 174 7.50 5.49 -0.63
CA LEU A 174 8.32 4.28 -0.64
C LEU A 174 7.47 3.03 -0.51
N ALA A 175 6.64 2.93 0.54
CA ALA A 175 5.73 1.81 0.77
C ALA A 175 4.55 2.24 1.65
N TYR A 176 3.32 2.20 1.10
CA TYR A 176 2.11 2.62 1.77
C TYR A 176 1.85 1.87 3.09
N SER A 177 1.90 0.54 3.07
CA SER A 177 1.65 -0.29 4.26
C SER A 177 2.61 0.03 5.41
N SER A 178 3.89 0.27 5.09
CA SER A 178 4.91 0.66 6.07
C SER A 178 4.71 2.08 6.60
N ALA A 179 4.31 3.02 5.74
CA ALA A 179 3.99 4.39 6.15
C ALA A 179 2.81 4.41 7.12
N VAL A 180 1.75 3.62 6.84
CA VAL A 180 0.62 3.44 7.75
C VAL A 180 1.07 2.88 9.09
N MET A 181 1.90 1.82 9.10
CA MET A 181 2.46 1.25 10.33
C MET A 181 3.31 2.23 11.13
N LYS A 182 4.08 3.07 10.43
CA LYS A 182 4.99 4.03 11.04
C LYS A 182 4.25 5.22 11.66
N ASN A 183 3.27 5.77 10.93
CA ASN A 183 2.74 7.11 11.17
C ASN A 183 1.34 7.10 11.81
N THR A 184 0.67 5.94 11.91
CA THR A 184 -0.70 5.86 12.43
C THR A 184 -0.87 4.73 13.45
N LYS A 185 -1.97 4.81 14.19
CA LYS A 185 -2.48 3.66 14.97
C LYS A 185 -3.22 2.74 13.99
N ILE A 186 -2.95 1.44 14.05
CA ILE A 186 -3.62 0.46 13.20
C ILE A 186 -4.52 -0.46 14.02
N LYS A 187 -5.62 -0.90 13.39
CA LYS A 187 -6.44 -2.05 13.85
C LYS A 187 -6.55 -3.05 12.72
N LYS A 188 -6.32 -4.32 13.03
CA LYS A 188 -6.34 -5.41 12.06
C LYS A 188 -7.75 -5.98 11.92
N THR A 189 -8.16 -6.27 10.71
CA THR A 189 -9.28 -7.16 10.38
C THR A 189 -8.77 -8.22 9.42
N TYR A 190 -9.58 -9.24 9.13
CA TYR A 190 -9.15 -10.36 8.31
C TYR A 190 -10.15 -10.58 7.19
N SER A 191 -9.66 -10.66 5.94
CA SER A 191 -10.44 -11.02 4.77
C SER A 191 -9.80 -12.19 4.03
N LYS A 192 -10.59 -12.90 3.22
CA LYS A 192 -10.06 -13.88 2.27
C LYS A 192 -9.34 -13.13 1.14
N ARG A 193 -8.26 -13.70 0.62
CA ARG A 193 -7.69 -13.28 -0.65
C ARG A 193 -8.46 -14.00 -1.75
N LEU A 194 -9.10 -13.24 -2.63
CA LEU A 194 -9.81 -13.80 -3.78
C LEU A 194 -8.84 -14.08 -4.92
N LYS A 195 -9.30 -14.85 -5.90
CA LYS A 195 -8.58 -15.03 -7.15
C LYS A 195 -8.72 -13.77 -8.01
N ARG A 196 -7.62 -13.38 -8.66
CA ARG A 196 -7.59 -12.28 -9.62
C ARG A 196 -8.68 -12.50 -10.69
N TYR A 197 -9.40 -11.43 -11.06
CA TYR A 197 -10.50 -11.54 -12.02
C TYR A 197 -10.01 -11.94 -13.40
N PHE A 198 -8.96 -11.29 -13.91
CA PHE A 198 -8.45 -11.53 -15.26
C PHE A 198 -6.93 -11.42 -15.31
N GLY A 199 -6.35 -12.16 -16.26
CA GLY A 199 -4.91 -12.12 -16.54
C GLY A 199 -4.03 -12.75 -15.46
N LYS A 200 -2.72 -12.71 -15.70
CA LYS A 200 -1.70 -13.19 -14.75
C LYS A 200 -1.15 -12.03 -13.93
N SER A 201 -0.71 -12.31 -12.73
CA SER A 201 0.01 -11.33 -11.91
C SER A 201 1.26 -10.83 -12.65
N LYS A 202 1.43 -9.49 -12.68
CA LYS A 202 2.66 -8.86 -13.22
C LYS A 202 3.80 -8.85 -12.18
N VAL A 203 3.53 -9.34 -10.98
CA VAL A 203 4.50 -9.40 -9.86
C VAL A 203 5.42 -10.60 -10.07
N ASN A 204 6.71 -10.35 -10.28
CA ASN A 204 7.76 -11.35 -10.33
C ASN A 204 8.56 -11.37 -9.01
N PHE A 205 9.46 -12.35 -8.86
CA PHE A 205 10.26 -12.51 -7.65
C PHE A 205 11.13 -11.28 -7.36
N LEU A 206 11.77 -10.69 -8.37
CA LEU A 206 12.59 -9.49 -8.21
C LEU A 206 11.76 -8.29 -7.73
N PHE A 207 10.53 -8.15 -8.21
CA PHE A 207 9.60 -7.14 -7.72
C PHE A 207 9.27 -7.35 -6.24
N LEU A 208 9.05 -8.59 -5.80
CA LEU A 208 8.79 -8.91 -4.38
C LEU A 208 9.98 -8.55 -3.51
N VAL A 209 11.20 -8.88 -3.94
CA VAL A 209 12.43 -8.53 -3.22
C VAL A 209 12.59 -7.02 -3.11
N THR A 210 12.48 -6.31 -4.24
CA THR A 210 12.60 -4.83 -4.24
C THR A 210 11.51 -4.16 -3.41
N HIS A 211 10.29 -4.70 -3.42
CA HIS A 211 9.20 -4.22 -2.57
C HIS A 211 9.50 -4.46 -1.08
N SER A 212 10.04 -5.63 -0.73
CA SER A 212 10.46 -5.95 0.65
C SER A 212 11.53 -4.98 1.15
N ILE A 213 12.52 -4.68 0.32
CA ILE A 213 13.56 -3.69 0.63
C ILE A 213 12.96 -2.29 0.85
N LYS A 214 11.98 -1.89 0.05
CA LYS A 214 11.28 -0.61 0.24
C LYS A 214 10.50 -0.57 1.55
N ILE A 215 9.82 -1.67 1.93
CA ILE A 215 9.12 -1.81 3.21
C ILE A 215 10.07 -1.58 4.38
N ILE A 216 11.25 -2.22 4.36
CA ILE A 216 12.29 -2.10 5.38
C ILE A 216 12.88 -0.68 5.37
N GLY A 217 13.14 -0.11 4.18
CA GLY A 217 13.70 1.23 3.99
C GLY A 217 12.88 2.37 4.60
N VAL A 218 11.56 2.19 4.79
CA VAL A 218 10.72 3.15 5.54
C VAL A 218 11.21 3.34 6.98
N PHE A 219 11.79 2.31 7.57
CA PHE A 219 12.28 2.30 8.95
C PHE A 219 13.81 2.48 9.02
N TYR A 220 14.42 3.12 8.05
CA TYR A 220 15.88 3.20 7.87
C TYR A 220 16.66 3.51 9.16
N LYS A 221 16.18 4.43 10.01
CA LYS A 221 16.84 4.74 11.29
C LYS A 221 16.94 3.52 12.22
N ARG A 222 15.85 2.73 12.31
CA ARG A 222 15.85 1.50 13.12
C ARG A 222 16.72 0.43 12.51
N VAL A 223 16.67 0.30 11.17
CA VAL A 223 17.48 -0.67 10.43
C VAL A 223 18.96 -0.42 10.70
N LEU A 224 19.42 0.84 10.68
CA LEU A 224 20.80 1.20 10.97
C LEU A 224 21.20 0.82 12.42
N VAL A 225 20.37 1.17 13.40
CA VAL A 225 20.65 0.85 14.82
C VAL A 225 20.67 -0.65 15.05
N LEU A 226 19.69 -1.38 14.53
CA LEU A 226 19.61 -2.83 14.73
C LEU A 226 20.70 -3.60 13.96
N SER A 227 21.04 -3.16 12.75
CA SER A 227 22.14 -3.80 12.00
C SER A 227 23.48 -3.61 12.71
N LEU A 228 23.74 -2.43 13.26
CA LEU A 228 24.94 -2.22 14.09
C LEU A 228 24.92 -3.13 15.33
N PHE A 229 23.79 -3.17 16.03
CA PHE A 229 23.65 -4.05 17.20
C PHE A 229 23.92 -5.53 16.85
N TYR A 230 23.35 -6.04 15.75
CA TYR A 230 23.57 -7.42 15.31
C TYR A 230 25.02 -7.68 14.91
N LEU A 231 25.68 -6.75 14.24
CA LEU A 231 27.10 -6.88 13.89
C LEU A 231 27.97 -6.99 15.15
N LEU A 232 27.75 -6.12 16.13
CA LEU A 232 28.47 -6.15 17.40
C LEU A 232 28.20 -7.43 18.20
N LEU A 233 26.94 -7.90 18.21
CA LEU A 233 26.54 -9.13 18.89
C LEU A 233 27.24 -10.36 18.28
N VAL A 234 27.21 -10.48 16.93
CA VAL A 234 27.85 -11.57 16.20
C VAL A 234 29.36 -11.55 16.46
N ASN A 235 29.98 -10.38 16.42
CA ASN A 235 31.41 -10.27 16.71
C ASN A 235 31.76 -10.72 18.13
N LYS A 236 30.97 -10.29 19.12
CA LYS A 236 31.17 -10.69 20.53
C LYS A 236 31.02 -12.20 20.74
N LEU A 237 30.05 -12.84 20.05
CA LEU A 237 29.75 -14.26 20.23
C LEU A 237 30.78 -15.17 19.55
N PHE A 238 31.27 -14.78 18.39
CA PHE A 238 32.07 -15.63 17.52
C PHE A 238 33.53 -15.16 17.39
N ASN A 239 33.85 -13.99 17.91
CA ASN A 239 35.15 -13.31 17.76
C ASN A 239 35.68 -13.35 16.30
N SER A 240 34.74 -13.19 15.33
CA SER A 240 34.92 -13.61 13.93
C SER A 240 35.53 -12.54 13.05
N PHE A 241 35.46 -11.26 13.47
CA PHE A 241 35.81 -10.16 12.59
C PHE A 241 36.66 -9.12 13.31
N ASP A 242 37.64 -8.63 12.60
CA ASP A 242 38.39 -7.45 12.97
C ASP A 242 37.48 -6.17 12.92
N SER A 243 37.79 -5.20 13.78
CA SER A 243 37.00 -3.98 13.93
C SER A 243 36.86 -3.17 12.64
N PHE A 244 37.89 -3.14 11.79
CA PHE A 244 37.84 -2.46 10.50
C PHE A 244 36.85 -3.11 9.53
N PHE A 245 36.80 -4.45 9.51
CA PHE A 245 35.86 -5.18 8.67
C PHE A 245 34.43 -4.98 9.10
N LEU A 246 34.15 -4.91 10.40
CA LEU A 246 32.81 -4.58 10.92
C LEU A 246 32.36 -3.16 10.51
N ILE A 247 33.25 -2.18 10.65
CA ILE A 247 32.99 -0.80 10.25
C ILE A 247 32.70 -0.75 8.75
N PHE A 248 33.47 -1.44 7.93
CA PHE A 248 33.28 -1.52 6.48
C PHE A 248 31.90 -2.08 6.09
N ILE A 249 31.51 -3.23 6.68
CA ILE A 249 30.18 -3.83 6.47
C ILE A 249 29.09 -2.87 6.89
N PHE A 250 29.24 -2.20 8.04
CA PHE A 250 28.24 -1.24 8.52
C PHE A 250 28.09 -0.04 7.57
N ILE A 251 29.19 0.49 7.06
CA ILE A 251 29.18 1.61 6.09
C ILE A 251 28.45 1.20 4.81
N ILE A 252 28.74 0.02 4.26
CA ILE A 252 28.04 -0.50 3.07
C ILE A 252 26.52 -0.62 3.34
N ASN A 253 26.17 -1.22 4.48
CA ASN A 253 24.75 -1.34 4.87
C ASN A 253 24.10 0.05 4.98
N ALA A 254 24.75 1.00 5.63
CA ALA A 254 24.25 2.37 5.78
C ALA A 254 24.06 3.06 4.42
N ILE A 255 25.01 2.93 3.50
CA ILE A 255 24.90 3.48 2.14
C ILE A 255 23.68 2.89 1.42
N ILE A 256 23.52 1.57 1.44
CA ILE A 256 22.39 0.87 0.79
C ILE A 256 21.06 1.37 1.36
N VAL A 257 20.91 1.35 2.69
CA VAL A 257 19.67 1.73 3.37
C VAL A 257 19.31 3.20 3.13
N LEU A 258 20.29 4.10 3.20
CA LEU A 258 20.10 5.53 2.97
C LEU A 258 19.76 5.81 1.51
N THR A 259 20.42 5.15 0.55
CA THR A 259 20.12 5.29 -0.88
C THR A 259 18.69 4.88 -1.19
N ILE A 260 18.23 3.74 -0.65
CA ILE A 260 16.85 3.28 -0.82
C ILE A 260 15.87 4.26 -0.21
N SER A 261 16.16 4.78 0.98
CA SER A 261 15.29 5.74 1.66
C SER A 261 15.19 7.08 0.91
N LYS A 262 16.29 7.57 0.32
CA LYS A 262 16.36 8.85 -0.41
C LYS A 262 15.77 8.78 -1.83
N LYS A 263 16.04 7.71 -2.58
CA LYS A 263 15.69 7.56 -4.01
C LYS A 263 14.19 7.69 -4.32
N ASN A 264 13.33 7.66 -3.32
CA ASN A 264 11.88 7.65 -3.49
C ASN A 264 11.19 8.89 -2.90
N SER A 265 11.94 9.93 -2.55
CA SER A 265 11.41 11.17 -1.98
C SER A 265 10.95 12.20 -3.03
N ASP A 266 10.86 11.81 -4.31
CA ASP A 266 10.42 12.70 -5.38
C ASP A 266 8.99 13.17 -5.12
N LYS A 267 8.90 14.35 -4.52
CA LYS A 267 7.66 15.10 -4.30
C LYS A 267 7.26 15.82 -5.59
N ASP A 268 7.14 15.11 -6.69
CA ASP A 268 6.62 15.71 -7.91
C ASP A 268 5.15 16.06 -7.71
N VAL A 269 4.87 17.30 -7.35
CA VAL A 269 3.53 17.84 -7.15
C VAL A 269 2.72 17.81 -8.47
N ASN A 270 3.38 17.80 -9.63
CA ASN A 270 2.77 17.83 -10.97
C ASN A 270 2.58 16.45 -11.61
N LEU A 271 2.38 15.41 -10.81
CA LEU A 271 2.20 14.05 -11.32
C LEU A 271 0.82 13.79 -11.95
N ILE A 272 -0.16 14.62 -11.65
CA ILE A 272 -1.50 14.50 -12.23
C ILE A 272 -1.51 15.29 -13.54
N LYS A 273 -1.61 14.58 -14.67
CA LYS A 273 -1.69 15.15 -16.02
C LYS A 273 -3.09 15.66 -16.34
N LYS A 274 -4.12 14.91 -15.93
CA LYS A 274 -5.52 15.21 -16.25
C LYS A 274 -6.45 14.63 -15.19
N ILE A 275 -7.58 15.31 -14.98
CA ILE A 275 -8.69 14.86 -14.15
C ILE A 275 -9.89 14.67 -15.06
N ASN A 276 -10.44 13.48 -15.09
CA ASN A 276 -11.63 13.13 -15.86
C ASN A 276 -12.76 12.70 -14.93
N TYR A 277 -13.99 12.90 -15.36
CA TYR A 277 -15.20 12.40 -14.71
C TYR A 277 -15.84 11.36 -15.64
N ALA A 278 -16.27 10.24 -15.10
CA ALA A 278 -16.97 9.19 -15.83
C ALA A 278 -18.37 8.97 -15.25
#